data_18d464ad98a302ecf8547a5463f94531
#
_entry.id   18d464ad98a302ecf8547a5463f94531
#
_cell.length_a   1.000
_cell.length_b   1.000
_cell.length_c   1.000
_cell.angle_alpha   90.00
_cell.angle_beta   90.00
_cell.angle_gamma   90.00
#
_symmetry.space_group_name_H-M   'P 1'
#
loop_
_entity.id
_entity.type
_entity.pdbx_description
1 polymer ?
#
loop_
_entity_poly.entity_id
_entity_poly.type
_entity_poly.pdbx_seq_one_letter_code
_entity_poly.pdbx_strand_id
1 'polypeptide(L)'
;RNGVGDLIKITADSTCDLGEELGARYEINYFPLHIVLDGKQYKDGIEISPEEIYDAWRQKKLLPRTAAVNPGEYLEYFKKWTDRGYQVIHVNIGSGISSSYQNACVAAADLPGMVFPIDSQNLSTGIGLLVIEAAERIARGMEAAEIQSEVSGLVKNSQASFVIDTLEFMRAGGRCSTVEYLGANLLKIKPCIAVNNRD
;
A
#
# COMPACT_ATOMS: atom_id res chain seq x y z
N ARG A 1 19.49 -26.80 2.45
CA ARG A 1 19.90 -25.52 3.07
C ARG A 1 18.60 -24.75 3.38
N ASN A 2 17.98 -25.02 4.52
CA ASN A 2 16.90 -24.18 5.00
C ASN A 2 17.55 -23.02 5.77
N GLY A 3 17.80 -21.91 5.08
CA GLY A 3 18.25 -20.68 5.72
C GLY A 3 17.08 -19.98 6.40
N VAL A 4 17.34 -19.13 7.38
CA VAL A 4 16.33 -18.32 8.08
C VAL A 4 15.45 -17.54 7.09
N GLY A 5 16.02 -17.05 5.98
CA GLY A 5 15.30 -16.35 4.93
C GLY A 5 14.23 -17.18 4.19
N ASP A 6 14.37 -18.52 4.17
CA ASP A 6 13.40 -19.39 3.49
C ASP A 6 12.06 -19.49 4.24
N LEU A 7 12.01 -19.04 5.49
CA LEU A 7 10.82 -19.04 6.36
C LEU A 7 10.14 -17.67 6.50
N ILE A 8 10.56 -16.67 5.73
CA ILE A 8 9.96 -15.33 5.77
C ILE A 8 9.25 -15.04 4.45
N LYS A 9 8.02 -14.58 4.53
CA LYS A 9 7.24 -14.08 3.39
C LYS A 9 7.16 -12.56 3.41
N ILE A 10 7.47 -11.94 2.27
CA ILE A 10 7.24 -10.52 2.06
C ILE A 10 5.85 -10.30 1.46
N THR A 11 5.09 -9.43 2.09
CA THR A 11 3.76 -9.04 1.65
C THR A 11 3.63 -7.52 1.69
N ALA A 12 2.74 -6.97 0.89
CA ALA A 12 2.48 -5.53 0.88
C ALA A 12 1.02 -5.24 0.53
N ASP A 13 0.50 -4.09 0.95
CA ASP A 13 -0.77 -3.59 0.43
C ASP A 13 -0.68 -3.40 -1.09
N SER A 14 -1.78 -3.60 -1.82
CA SER A 14 -1.82 -3.51 -3.29
C SER A 14 -1.34 -2.17 -3.84
N THR A 15 -1.39 -1.12 -3.02
CA THR A 15 -0.96 0.24 -3.35
C THR A 15 0.55 0.44 -3.46
N CYS A 16 1.37 -0.61 -3.37
CA CYS A 16 2.83 -0.47 -3.49
C CYS A 16 3.33 -0.30 -4.94
N ASP A 17 2.50 -0.58 -5.93
CA ASP A 17 2.68 -0.27 -7.36
C ASP A 17 4.04 -0.68 -7.97
N LEU A 18 4.59 -1.83 -7.58
CA LEU A 18 5.87 -2.32 -8.12
C LEU A 18 5.78 -2.94 -9.51
N GLY A 19 4.57 -3.21 -9.99
CA GLY A 19 4.36 -3.91 -11.26
C GLY A 19 4.70 -5.41 -11.20
N GLU A 20 4.38 -6.10 -12.31
CA GLU A 20 4.49 -7.57 -12.37
C GLU A 20 5.95 -8.05 -12.33
N GLU A 21 6.86 -7.38 -13.02
CA GLU A 21 8.26 -7.78 -13.13
C GLU A 21 8.95 -7.81 -11.76
N LEU A 22 8.86 -6.69 -11.01
CA LEU A 22 9.46 -6.60 -9.68
C LEU A 22 8.72 -7.46 -8.66
N GLY A 23 7.39 -7.53 -8.76
CA GLY A 23 6.59 -8.41 -7.93
C GLY A 23 6.98 -9.88 -8.05
N ALA A 24 7.19 -10.36 -9.27
CA ALA A 24 7.65 -11.71 -9.55
C ALA A 24 9.11 -11.93 -9.12
N ARG A 25 10.01 -10.97 -9.43
CA ARG A 25 11.43 -11.05 -9.08
C ARG A 25 11.67 -11.20 -7.57
N TYR A 26 10.92 -10.48 -6.77
CA TYR A 26 11.06 -10.48 -5.31
C TYR A 26 10.03 -11.35 -4.59
N GLU A 27 9.23 -12.12 -5.33
CA GLU A 27 8.17 -13.00 -4.81
C GLU A 27 7.20 -12.29 -3.85
N ILE A 28 6.82 -11.05 -4.20
CA ILE A 28 5.97 -10.21 -3.35
C ILE A 28 4.51 -10.69 -3.43
N ASN A 29 3.90 -10.84 -2.27
CA ASN A 29 2.49 -11.20 -2.16
C ASN A 29 1.67 -9.97 -1.79
N TYR A 30 0.77 -9.56 -2.68
CA TYR A 30 -0.04 -8.38 -2.48
C TYR A 30 -1.30 -8.70 -1.69
N PHE A 31 -1.64 -7.82 -0.76
CA PHE A 31 -2.92 -7.79 -0.09
C PHE A 31 -3.82 -6.74 -0.76
N PRO A 32 -4.92 -7.15 -1.40
CA PRO A 32 -5.78 -6.22 -2.13
C PRO A 32 -6.56 -5.33 -1.16
N LEU A 33 -6.40 -4.02 -1.30
CA LEU A 33 -7.25 -3.06 -0.62
C LEU A 33 -8.65 -3.03 -1.24
N HIS A 34 -9.60 -2.39 -0.58
CA HIS A 34 -10.97 -2.33 -1.06
C HIS A 34 -11.26 -1.05 -1.83
N ILE A 35 -11.91 -1.22 -2.99
CA ILE A 35 -12.48 -0.14 -3.80
C ILE A 35 -13.99 -0.30 -3.80
N VAL A 36 -14.69 0.77 -3.46
CA VAL A 36 -16.16 0.83 -3.51
C VAL A 36 -16.56 1.69 -4.70
N LEU A 37 -17.25 1.09 -5.65
CA LEU A 37 -17.76 1.77 -6.84
C LEU A 37 -19.24 1.42 -7.02
N ASP A 38 -20.10 2.43 -7.14
CA ASP A 38 -21.56 2.28 -7.31
C ASP A 38 -22.19 1.38 -6.22
N GLY A 39 -21.75 1.53 -4.96
CA GLY A 39 -22.25 0.77 -3.81
C GLY A 39 -21.74 -0.68 -3.71
N LYS A 40 -20.93 -1.14 -4.67
CA LYS A 40 -20.34 -2.47 -4.67
C LYS A 40 -18.86 -2.40 -4.29
N GLN A 41 -18.41 -3.33 -3.46
CA GLN A 41 -17.01 -3.46 -3.05
C GLN A 41 -16.26 -4.42 -3.96
N TYR A 42 -15.04 -4.05 -4.31
CA TYR A 42 -14.12 -4.80 -5.16
C TYR A 42 -12.74 -4.87 -4.51
N LYS A 43 -12.01 -5.92 -4.81
CA LYS A 43 -10.59 -6.08 -4.45
C LYS A 43 -9.73 -5.41 -5.51
N ASP A 44 -8.91 -4.45 -5.07
CA ASP A 44 -8.00 -3.69 -5.92
C ASP A 44 -7.04 -4.60 -6.70
N GLY A 45 -6.95 -4.38 -8.02
CA GLY A 45 -6.08 -5.13 -8.93
C GLY A 45 -6.49 -6.59 -9.17
N ILE A 46 -7.61 -7.07 -8.59
CA ILE A 46 -8.13 -8.44 -8.77
C ILE A 46 -9.52 -8.43 -9.39
N GLU A 47 -10.44 -7.64 -8.83
CA GLU A 47 -11.86 -7.65 -9.21
C GLU A 47 -12.26 -6.39 -9.98
N ILE A 48 -11.40 -5.41 -10.07
CA ILE A 48 -11.60 -4.16 -10.81
C ILE A 48 -10.27 -3.66 -11.38
N SER A 49 -10.31 -3.18 -12.61
CA SER A 49 -9.17 -2.58 -13.31
C SER A 49 -9.25 -1.06 -13.32
N PRO A 50 -8.12 -0.36 -13.55
CA PRO A 50 -8.13 1.10 -13.76
C PRO A 50 -9.05 1.56 -14.89
N GLU A 51 -9.12 0.79 -16.00
CA GLU A 51 -9.99 1.08 -17.14
C GLU A 51 -11.46 1.10 -16.74
N GLU A 52 -11.92 0.13 -15.96
CA GLU A 52 -13.30 0.08 -15.46
C GLU A 52 -13.63 1.28 -14.56
N ILE A 53 -12.67 1.72 -13.74
CA ILE A 53 -12.80 2.94 -12.92
C ILE A 53 -12.91 4.18 -13.82
N TYR A 54 -12.06 4.30 -14.84
CA TYR A 54 -12.11 5.42 -15.77
C TYR A 54 -13.40 5.44 -16.59
N ASP A 55 -13.89 4.28 -17.01
CA ASP A 55 -15.14 4.17 -17.74
C ASP A 55 -16.35 4.53 -16.88
N ALA A 56 -16.37 4.13 -15.62
CA ALA A 56 -17.42 4.55 -14.68
C ALA A 56 -17.48 6.08 -14.53
N TRP A 57 -16.31 6.73 -14.48
CA TRP A 57 -16.25 8.20 -14.46
C TRP A 57 -16.68 8.82 -15.79
N ARG A 58 -16.16 8.33 -16.93
CA ARG A 58 -16.49 8.88 -18.25
C ARG A 58 -17.98 8.80 -18.55
N GLN A 59 -18.58 7.65 -18.28
CA GLN A 59 -19.97 7.36 -18.65
C GLN A 59 -20.98 7.84 -17.63
N LYS A 60 -20.69 7.73 -16.33
CA LYS A 60 -21.67 7.95 -15.25
C LYS A 60 -21.23 8.99 -14.22
N LYS A 61 -20.05 9.58 -14.35
CA LYS A 61 -19.44 10.46 -13.35
C LYS A 61 -19.34 9.83 -11.95
N LEU A 62 -19.23 8.50 -11.89
CA LEU A 62 -19.07 7.77 -10.65
C LEU A 62 -17.60 7.79 -10.22
N LEU A 63 -17.34 8.26 -9.02
CA LEU A 63 -16.03 8.22 -8.38
C LEU A 63 -15.95 7.02 -7.44
N PRO A 64 -14.87 6.24 -7.51
CA PRO A 64 -14.63 5.21 -6.53
C PRO A 64 -14.31 5.84 -5.17
N ARG A 65 -14.58 5.08 -4.11
CA ARG A 65 -14.10 5.36 -2.76
C ARG A 65 -13.23 4.20 -2.31
N THR A 66 -12.29 4.46 -1.44
CA THR A 66 -11.51 3.40 -0.79
C THR A 66 -12.14 3.07 0.56
N ALA A 67 -12.07 1.81 0.94
CA ALA A 67 -12.41 1.34 2.28
C ALA A 67 -11.18 0.65 2.89
N ALA A 68 -10.90 0.96 4.16
CA ALA A 68 -9.83 0.28 4.88
C ALA A 68 -10.21 -1.19 5.10
N VAL A 69 -9.21 -2.05 4.98
CA VAL A 69 -9.35 -3.47 5.31
C VAL A 69 -9.46 -3.62 6.83
N ASN A 70 -10.37 -4.44 7.30
CA ASN A 70 -10.56 -4.67 8.73
C ASN A 70 -9.50 -5.64 9.31
N PRO A 71 -9.30 -5.67 10.65
CA PRO A 71 -8.31 -6.55 11.27
C PRO A 71 -8.55 -8.05 11.02
N GLY A 72 -9.81 -8.47 10.92
CA GLY A 72 -10.15 -9.89 10.67
C GLY A 72 -9.68 -10.36 9.29
N GLU A 73 -9.79 -9.52 8.27
CA GLU A 73 -9.31 -9.83 6.91
C GLU A 73 -7.78 -9.90 6.87
N TYR A 74 -7.07 -9.01 7.59
CA TYR A 74 -5.61 -9.10 7.73
C TYR A 74 -5.21 -10.38 8.47
N LEU A 75 -5.89 -10.73 9.55
CA LEU A 75 -5.61 -11.95 10.30
C LEU A 75 -5.77 -13.19 9.43
N GLU A 76 -6.87 -13.29 8.67
CA GLU A 76 -7.11 -14.38 7.74
C GLU A 76 -6.03 -14.44 6.65
N TYR A 77 -5.62 -13.30 6.13
CA TYR A 77 -4.55 -13.23 5.14
C TYR A 77 -3.22 -13.70 5.69
N PHE A 78 -2.82 -13.23 6.87
CA PHE A 78 -1.55 -13.61 7.49
C PHE A 78 -1.52 -15.10 7.85
N LYS A 79 -2.63 -15.68 8.28
CA LYS A 79 -2.75 -17.11 8.59
C LYS A 79 -2.44 -18.01 7.40
N LYS A 80 -2.61 -17.56 6.15
CA LYS A 80 -2.18 -18.32 4.96
C LYS A 80 -0.72 -18.73 5.01
N TRP A 81 0.10 -17.94 5.68
CA TRP A 81 1.54 -18.13 5.80
C TRP A 81 1.93 -18.66 7.18
N THR A 82 1.40 -18.06 8.24
CA THR A 82 1.81 -18.40 9.62
C THR A 82 1.37 -19.80 10.02
N ASP A 83 0.21 -20.28 9.56
CA ASP A 83 -0.24 -21.65 9.77
C ASP A 83 0.68 -22.70 9.09
N ARG A 84 1.53 -22.25 8.18
CA ARG A 84 2.55 -23.07 7.49
C ARG A 84 3.96 -22.86 8.06
N GLY A 85 4.07 -22.14 9.16
CA GLY A 85 5.34 -21.87 9.85
C GLY A 85 6.17 -20.72 9.29
N TYR A 86 5.62 -19.91 8.36
CA TYR A 86 6.31 -18.73 7.86
C TYR A 86 6.11 -17.54 8.79
N GLN A 87 7.14 -16.75 8.96
CA GLN A 87 7.01 -15.37 9.42
C GLN A 87 6.61 -14.46 8.25
N VAL A 88 5.90 -13.38 8.53
CA VAL A 88 5.41 -12.44 7.53
C VAL A 88 5.93 -11.04 7.83
N ILE A 89 6.60 -10.43 6.87
CA ILE A 89 6.85 -9.00 6.86
C ILE A 89 5.81 -8.36 5.97
N HIS A 90 5.04 -7.42 6.50
CA HIS A 90 3.98 -6.74 5.75
C HIS A 90 4.20 -5.24 5.71
N VAL A 91 4.34 -4.67 4.51
CA VAL A 91 4.53 -3.22 4.33
C VAL A 91 3.19 -2.60 3.96
N ASN A 92 2.68 -1.76 4.86
CA ASN A 92 1.39 -1.09 4.70
C ASN A 92 1.53 0.28 4.03
N ILE A 93 0.44 0.72 3.40
CA ILE A 93 0.21 2.13 3.09
C ILE A 93 0.34 2.99 4.35
N GLY A 94 0.81 4.22 4.20
CA GLY A 94 1.08 5.14 5.30
C GLY A 94 -0.08 5.32 6.27
N SER A 95 0.22 5.28 7.56
CA SER A 95 -0.76 5.38 8.66
C SER A 95 -1.51 6.73 8.70
N GLY A 96 -0.93 7.79 8.15
CA GLY A 96 -1.62 9.08 7.96
C GLY A 96 -2.58 9.09 6.77
N ILE A 97 -2.52 8.09 5.89
CA ILE A 97 -3.35 8.00 4.67
C ILE A 97 -4.51 7.03 4.87
N SER A 98 -4.27 5.93 5.63
CA SER A 98 -5.24 4.86 5.84
C SER A 98 -5.09 4.25 7.23
N SER A 99 -6.18 3.69 7.77
CA SER A 99 -6.13 2.88 9.00
C SER A 99 -5.61 1.44 8.76
N SER A 100 -5.18 1.12 7.55
CA SER A 100 -4.71 -0.23 7.18
C SER A 100 -3.55 -0.71 8.07
N TYR A 101 -2.57 0.15 8.34
CA TYR A 101 -1.46 -0.19 9.23
C TYR A 101 -1.93 -0.53 10.65
N GLN A 102 -2.79 0.29 11.26
CA GLN A 102 -3.32 0.01 12.59
C GLN A 102 -4.09 -1.32 12.61
N ASN A 103 -4.88 -1.58 11.57
CA ASN A 103 -5.65 -2.82 11.46
C ASN A 103 -4.73 -4.04 11.26
N ALA A 104 -3.65 -3.91 10.51
CA ALA A 104 -2.62 -4.95 10.38
C ALA A 104 -1.91 -5.21 11.71
N CYS A 105 -1.61 -4.16 12.49
CA CYS A 105 -1.02 -4.30 13.83
C CYS A 105 -1.96 -5.03 14.80
N VAL A 106 -3.27 -4.73 14.76
CA VAL A 106 -4.27 -5.47 15.57
C VAL A 106 -4.28 -6.94 15.21
N ALA A 107 -4.29 -7.27 13.90
CA ALA A 107 -4.21 -8.67 13.45
C ALA A 107 -2.88 -9.35 13.84
N ALA A 108 -1.76 -8.64 13.77
CA ALA A 108 -0.46 -9.15 14.15
C ALA A 108 -0.33 -9.46 15.65
N ALA A 109 -1.07 -8.75 16.50
CA ALA A 109 -1.10 -9.02 17.94
C ALA A 109 -1.66 -10.41 18.29
N ASP A 110 -2.53 -10.98 17.44
CA ASP A 110 -3.04 -12.34 17.56
C ASP A 110 -2.03 -13.40 17.04
N LEU A 111 -0.93 -12.97 16.42
CA LEU A 111 0.11 -13.81 15.83
C LEU A 111 1.52 -13.37 16.33
N PRO A 112 1.75 -13.40 17.64
CA PRO A 112 2.96 -12.83 18.25
C PRO A 112 4.24 -13.50 17.72
N GLY A 113 5.20 -12.67 17.28
CA GLY A 113 6.48 -13.15 16.74
C GLY A 113 6.40 -13.76 15.33
N MET A 114 5.22 -13.76 14.71
CA MET A 114 5.01 -14.31 13.36
C MET A 114 4.74 -13.24 12.30
N VAL A 115 4.22 -12.08 12.67
CA VAL A 115 3.85 -11.01 11.74
C VAL A 115 4.49 -9.70 12.18
N PHE A 116 5.12 -9.02 11.22
CA PHE A 116 5.92 -7.80 11.40
C PHE A 116 5.40 -6.70 10.45
N PRO A 117 4.36 -5.95 10.84
CA PRO A 117 3.86 -4.83 10.04
C PRO A 117 4.87 -3.67 10.03
N ILE A 118 4.98 -3.00 8.87
CA ILE A 118 5.82 -1.81 8.67
C ILE A 118 4.94 -0.68 8.15
N ASP A 119 4.89 0.43 8.87
CA ASP A 119 4.26 1.66 8.39
C ASP A 119 5.20 2.34 7.38
N SER A 120 4.83 2.33 6.11
CA SER A 120 5.64 2.98 5.10
C SER A 120 5.67 4.50 5.21
N GLN A 121 4.70 5.09 5.87
CA GLN A 121 4.43 6.54 5.87
C GLN A 121 4.37 7.12 4.45
N ASN A 122 4.03 6.30 3.49
CA ASN A 122 4.12 6.60 2.08
C ASN A 122 2.97 5.99 1.27
N LEU A 123 2.99 6.22 -0.03
CA LEU A 123 2.04 5.73 -1.02
C LEU A 123 2.81 5.30 -2.27
N SER A 124 2.22 4.38 -3.05
CA SER A 124 2.70 3.97 -4.37
C SER A 124 4.17 3.48 -4.33
N THR A 125 4.99 3.93 -5.24
CA THR A 125 6.40 3.53 -5.36
C THR A 125 7.24 3.83 -4.12
N GLY A 126 6.82 4.77 -3.26
CA GLY A 126 7.45 5.00 -1.97
C GLY A 126 7.30 3.81 -1.01
N ILE A 127 6.16 3.09 -1.07
CA ILE A 127 5.98 1.80 -0.40
C ILE A 127 6.86 0.75 -1.09
N GLY A 128 6.83 0.72 -2.42
CA GLY A 128 7.56 -0.26 -3.24
C GLY A 128 9.05 -0.29 -2.93
N LEU A 129 9.69 0.86 -2.75
CA LEU A 129 11.10 0.94 -2.35
C LEU A 129 11.37 0.21 -1.02
N LEU A 130 10.51 0.40 -0.02
CA LEU A 130 10.65 -0.27 1.27
C LEU A 130 10.39 -1.77 1.18
N VAL A 131 9.48 -2.19 0.30
CA VAL A 131 9.22 -3.61 0.02
C VAL A 131 10.46 -4.27 -0.58
N ILE A 132 11.13 -3.63 -1.54
CA ILE A 132 12.37 -4.14 -2.13
C ILE A 132 13.47 -4.22 -1.07
N GLU A 133 13.64 -3.19 -0.25
CA GLU A 133 14.60 -3.17 0.85
C GLU A 133 14.38 -4.32 1.85
N ALA A 134 13.11 -4.63 2.16
CA ALA A 134 12.77 -5.77 3.01
C ALA A 134 13.10 -7.10 2.31
N ALA A 135 12.71 -7.26 1.04
CA ALA A 135 12.96 -8.47 0.26
C ALA A 135 14.45 -8.78 0.10
N GLU A 136 15.28 -7.77 -0.12
CA GLU A 136 16.74 -7.95 -0.20
C GLU A 136 17.36 -8.37 1.12
N ARG A 137 16.82 -7.90 2.26
CA ARG A 137 17.27 -8.33 3.59
C ARG A 137 16.88 -9.77 3.88
N ILE A 138 15.69 -10.19 3.47
CA ILE A 138 15.26 -11.59 3.51
C ILE A 138 16.25 -12.46 2.72
N ALA A 139 16.61 -12.05 1.51
CA ALA A 139 17.56 -12.77 0.68
C ALA A 139 18.98 -12.86 1.28
N ARG A 140 19.36 -11.92 2.15
CA ARG A 140 20.61 -11.95 2.92
C ARG A 140 20.53 -12.83 4.17
N GLY A 141 19.35 -13.40 4.49
CA GLY A 141 19.14 -14.28 5.63
C GLY A 141 19.00 -13.57 6.97
N MET A 142 18.58 -12.31 6.97
CA MET A 142 18.32 -11.56 8.20
C MET A 142 17.03 -12.04 8.89
N GLU A 143 16.98 -11.88 10.21
CA GLU A 143 15.80 -12.20 11.02
C GLU A 143 14.65 -11.18 10.79
N ALA A 144 13.41 -11.65 10.84
CA ALA A 144 12.25 -10.80 10.52
C ALA A 144 12.12 -9.57 11.42
N ALA A 145 12.40 -9.68 12.72
CA ALA A 145 12.36 -8.56 13.65
C ALA A 145 13.46 -7.52 13.35
N GLU A 146 14.63 -7.97 12.93
CA GLU A 146 15.73 -7.08 12.53
C GLU A 146 15.38 -6.35 11.25
N ILE A 147 14.83 -7.06 10.26
CA ILE A 147 14.35 -6.47 9.00
C ILE A 147 13.28 -5.40 9.27
N GLN A 148 12.29 -5.70 10.12
CA GLN A 148 11.26 -4.72 10.51
C GLN A 148 11.91 -3.46 11.09
N SER A 149 12.84 -3.61 12.00
CA SER A 149 13.53 -2.48 12.66
C SER A 149 14.32 -1.64 11.67
N GLU A 150 15.13 -2.27 10.82
CA GLU A 150 15.97 -1.57 9.84
C GLU A 150 15.13 -0.87 8.77
N VAL A 151 14.15 -1.57 8.17
CA VAL A 151 13.30 -0.98 7.13
C VAL A 151 12.44 0.15 7.70
N SER A 152 11.93 0.03 8.94
CA SER A 152 11.26 1.13 9.62
C SER A 152 12.18 2.35 9.81
N GLY A 153 13.46 2.13 10.04
CA GLY A 153 14.47 3.21 10.10
C GLY A 153 14.70 3.92 8.76
N LEU A 154 14.45 3.24 7.63
CA LEU A 154 14.59 3.78 6.28
C LEU A 154 13.39 4.61 5.82
N VAL A 155 12.23 4.48 6.46
CA VAL A 155 10.97 5.12 6.06
C VAL A 155 11.14 6.63 5.82
N LYS A 156 11.85 7.32 6.69
CA LYS A 156 12.15 8.76 6.57
C LYS A 156 12.97 9.13 5.32
N ASN A 157 13.64 8.17 4.71
CA ASN A 157 14.46 8.36 3.51
C ASN A 157 13.68 8.04 2.23
N SER A 158 12.52 7.38 2.33
CA SER A 158 11.64 7.12 1.20
C SER A 158 10.75 8.32 0.96
N GLN A 159 10.91 8.97 -0.19
CA GLN A 159 10.10 10.11 -0.60
C GLN A 159 9.47 9.83 -1.95
N ALA A 160 8.16 10.02 -2.05
CA ALA A 160 7.43 9.91 -3.29
C ALA A 160 6.80 11.25 -3.65
N SER A 161 6.79 11.56 -4.94
CA SER A 161 6.05 12.68 -5.49
C SER A 161 5.54 12.31 -6.88
N PHE A 162 4.46 12.94 -7.30
CA PHE A 162 3.89 12.73 -8.63
C PHE A 162 3.33 14.02 -9.20
N VAL A 163 3.36 14.13 -10.52
CA VAL A 163 2.79 15.26 -11.27
C VAL A 163 1.49 14.80 -11.90
N ILE A 164 0.44 15.60 -11.78
CA ILE A 164 -0.87 15.32 -12.35
C ILE A 164 -1.29 16.39 -13.35
N ASP A 165 -2.05 15.99 -14.36
CA ASP A 165 -2.54 16.91 -15.38
C ASP A 165 -3.70 17.76 -14.90
N THR A 166 -4.50 17.27 -13.96
CA THR A 166 -5.67 17.93 -13.41
C THR A 166 -5.90 17.58 -11.95
N LEU A 167 -6.37 18.55 -11.18
CA LEU A 167 -6.82 18.36 -9.79
C LEU A 167 -8.30 17.94 -9.68
N GLU A 168 -8.97 17.67 -10.80
CA GLU A 168 -10.40 17.36 -10.84
C GLU A 168 -10.77 16.19 -9.90
N PHE A 169 -10.03 15.10 -9.99
CA PHE A 169 -10.30 13.89 -9.19
C PHE A 169 -9.93 14.08 -7.72
N MET A 170 -8.85 14.78 -7.42
CA MET A 170 -8.47 15.09 -6.04
C MET A 170 -9.51 15.99 -5.37
N ARG A 171 -10.03 16.99 -6.09
CA ARG A 171 -11.11 17.84 -5.60
C ARG A 171 -12.38 17.03 -5.38
N ALA A 172 -12.80 16.23 -6.36
CA ALA A 172 -13.99 15.39 -6.26
C ALA A 172 -13.88 14.35 -5.13
N GLY A 173 -12.67 13.86 -4.86
CA GLY A 173 -12.36 12.98 -3.73
C GLY A 173 -12.15 13.69 -2.38
N GLY A 174 -12.22 15.03 -2.34
CA GLY A 174 -12.04 15.82 -1.12
C GLY A 174 -10.59 16.01 -0.67
N ARG A 175 -9.58 15.75 -1.52
CA ARG A 175 -8.14 15.92 -1.25
C ARG A 175 -7.55 17.19 -1.85
N CYS A 176 -8.39 18.08 -2.35
CA CYS A 176 -7.99 19.37 -2.89
C CYS A 176 -9.11 20.38 -2.66
N SER A 177 -8.77 21.58 -2.22
CA SER A 177 -9.74 22.66 -2.06
C SER A 177 -10.19 23.24 -3.41
N THR A 178 -11.37 23.87 -3.43
CA THR A 178 -11.86 24.56 -4.63
C THR A 178 -10.95 25.71 -5.06
N VAL A 179 -10.30 26.38 -4.09
CA VAL A 179 -9.39 27.49 -4.37
C VAL A 179 -8.12 27.01 -5.07
N GLU A 180 -7.52 25.92 -4.59
CA GLU A 180 -6.34 25.31 -5.23
C GLU A 180 -6.66 24.82 -6.64
N TYR A 181 -7.80 24.15 -6.82
CA TYR A 181 -8.28 23.70 -8.12
C TYR A 181 -8.46 24.84 -9.12
N LEU A 182 -9.12 25.92 -8.72
CA LEU A 182 -9.33 27.09 -9.59
C LEU A 182 -8.01 27.79 -9.91
N GLY A 183 -7.12 27.94 -8.94
CA GLY A 183 -5.80 28.55 -9.13
C GLY A 183 -4.96 27.76 -10.14
N ALA A 184 -4.87 26.45 -10.00
CA ALA A 184 -4.11 25.59 -10.90
C ALA A 184 -4.64 25.63 -12.33
N ASN A 185 -5.97 25.57 -12.51
CA ASN A 185 -6.60 25.63 -13.84
C ASN A 185 -6.42 27.00 -14.51
N LEU A 186 -6.59 28.09 -13.78
CA LEU A 186 -6.45 29.44 -14.33
C LEU A 186 -5.03 29.71 -14.82
N LEU A 187 -4.04 29.24 -14.07
CA LEU A 187 -2.62 29.42 -14.38
C LEU A 187 -2.05 28.32 -15.29
N LYS A 188 -2.84 27.32 -15.66
CA LYS A 188 -2.40 26.13 -16.43
C LYS A 188 -1.18 25.44 -15.81
N ILE A 189 -1.12 25.40 -14.49
CA ILE A 189 -0.03 24.76 -13.74
C ILE A 189 -0.35 23.28 -13.61
N LYS A 190 0.68 22.45 -13.84
CA LYS A 190 0.64 21.02 -13.51
C LYS A 190 1.20 20.86 -12.08
N PRO A 191 0.34 20.54 -11.10
CA PRO A 191 0.80 20.43 -9.72
C PRO A 191 1.69 19.20 -9.50
N CYS A 192 2.72 19.39 -8.71
CA CYS A 192 3.51 18.30 -8.16
C CYS A 192 3.03 18.05 -6.73
N ILE A 193 2.60 16.81 -6.47
CA ILE A 193 2.10 16.37 -5.17
C ILE A 193 3.22 15.61 -4.48
N ALA A 194 3.68 16.10 -3.34
CA ALA A 194 4.59 15.37 -2.48
C ALA A 194 3.77 14.53 -1.48
N VAL A 195 4.10 13.24 -1.39
CA VAL A 195 3.48 12.36 -0.40
C VAL A 195 4.13 12.64 0.96
N ASN A 196 3.34 13.03 1.92
CA ASN A 196 3.75 13.10 3.32
C ASN A 196 2.69 12.42 4.19
N ASN A 197 3.12 11.91 5.35
CA ASN A 197 2.23 11.15 6.25
C ASN A 197 1.49 12.07 7.25
N ARG A 198 1.33 13.33 6.94
CA ARG A 198 0.88 14.32 7.93
C ARG A 198 -0.55 14.79 7.74
N ASP A 199 -1.17 14.62 6.55
CA ASP A 199 -2.59 15.00 6.31
C ASP A 199 -3.11 14.39 4.99
#